data_4d5e52d5a6eaf90995d46c59fef2ca21
#
_entry.id   4d5e52d5a6eaf90995d46c59fef2ca21
#
_cell.length_a   1.000
_cell.length_b   1.000
_cell.length_c   1.000
_cell.angle_alpha   90.00
_cell.angle_beta   90.00
_cell.angle_gamma   90.00
#
_symmetry.space_group_name_H-M   'P 1'
#
loop_
_entity.id
_entity.type
_entity.pdbx_description
1 polymer ?
#
loop_
_entity_poly.entity_id
_entity_poly.type
_entity_poly.pdbx_seq_one_letter_code
_entity_poly.pdbx_strand_id
1 'polypeptide(L)'
;MINQKESIMILKSIFFTILACSATSAEPLEIVATTGMVADITRQVAGEHANVVSLMGEGVDPHLYKPTAADAKSIVSADMVFYSGLMLEGRMTDTFVKASRLGKVVFPVTELIEETYLLESPEFEGHWDPHVWMDVSAWSQAVQAVAVALCKEDPEHCEAYKENAEAYRNELMVLHEYALVSVASIPKEQRVLITAHDAFNYFGRAYGIEVVGIQGLSTE
;
A
#
# COMPACT_ATOMS: atom_id res chain seq x y z
N MET A 1 81.50 6.93 41.18
CA MET A 1 81.28 7.29 39.76
C MET A 1 80.08 6.51 39.33
N ILE A 2 78.90 7.09 39.38
CA ILE A 2 77.63 6.46 39.07
C ILE A 2 77.18 7.05 37.75
N ASN A 3 77.05 6.20 36.76
CA ASN A 3 76.60 6.58 35.40
C ASN A 3 75.11 6.36 35.32
N GLN A 4 74.33 7.44 35.30
CA GLN A 4 72.91 7.45 35.16
C GLN A 4 72.61 7.31 33.65
N LYS A 5 72.08 6.17 33.24
CA LYS A 5 71.45 6.01 31.94
C LYS A 5 70.03 6.44 32.06
N GLU A 6 69.69 7.55 31.48
CA GLU A 6 68.34 8.02 31.34
C GLU A 6 67.55 7.10 30.38
N SER A 7 66.54 6.46 30.90
CA SER A 7 65.55 5.72 30.11
C SER A 7 64.55 6.71 29.52
N ILE A 8 64.68 7.01 28.27
CA ILE A 8 63.67 7.72 27.48
C ILE A 8 62.52 6.75 27.21
N MET A 9 61.44 6.94 27.96
CA MET A 9 60.21 6.25 27.77
C MET A 9 59.40 6.95 26.67
N ILE A 10 59.44 6.39 25.46
CA ILE A 10 58.67 6.88 24.32
C ILE A 10 57.21 6.45 24.53
N LEU A 11 56.39 7.39 25.00
CA LEU A 11 54.92 7.23 25.11
C LEU A 11 54.33 7.30 23.70
N LYS A 12 54.10 6.14 23.09
CA LYS A 12 53.35 6.04 21.82
C LYS A 12 51.87 6.34 22.10
N SER A 13 51.46 7.58 21.88
CA SER A 13 50.06 7.97 21.84
C SER A 13 49.43 7.32 20.60
N ILE A 14 48.68 6.26 20.80
CA ILE A 14 47.82 5.69 19.77
C ILE A 14 46.59 6.59 19.69
N PHE A 15 46.57 7.48 18.73
CA PHE A 15 45.35 8.20 18.33
C PHE A 15 44.41 7.21 17.66
N PHE A 16 43.45 6.70 18.39
CA PHE A 16 42.34 5.92 17.85
C PHE A 16 41.36 6.94 17.27
N THR A 17 41.49 7.19 15.96
CA THR A 17 40.54 7.99 15.21
C THR A 17 39.27 7.15 15.07
N ILE A 18 38.27 7.39 15.90
CA ILE A 18 36.89 6.87 15.71
C ILE A 18 36.37 7.61 14.51
N LEU A 19 36.38 6.94 13.36
CA LEU A 19 35.64 7.36 12.19
C LEU A 19 34.15 7.17 12.52
N ALA A 20 33.52 8.21 13.02
CA ALA A 20 32.09 8.24 13.16
C ALA A 20 31.50 8.17 11.74
N CYS A 21 31.12 6.97 11.32
CA CYS A 21 30.29 6.80 10.15
C CYS A 21 28.95 7.44 10.51
N SER A 22 28.77 8.69 10.14
CA SER A 22 27.46 9.33 10.16
C SER A 22 26.63 8.55 9.12
N ALA A 23 25.81 7.62 9.57
CA ALA A 23 24.74 7.12 8.76
C ALA A 23 23.87 8.35 8.41
N THR A 24 24.02 8.86 7.22
CA THR A 24 23.01 9.75 6.64
C THR A 24 21.77 8.89 6.47
N SER A 25 20.85 9.01 7.42
CA SER A 25 19.49 8.50 7.20
C SER A 25 19.02 9.13 5.89
N ALA A 26 18.69 8.31 4.91
CA ALA A 26 18.05 8.80 3.70
C ALA A 26 16.76 9.53 4.12
N GLU A 27 16.44 10.63 3.46
CA GLU A 27 15.15 11.30 3.69
C GLU A 27 14.02 10.31 3.36
N PRO A 28 12.94 10.29 4.17
CA PRO A 28 11.80 9.42 3.90
C PRO A 28 11.22 9.67 2.50
N LEU A 29 10.77 8.60 1.83
CA LEU A 29 10.10 8.74 0.54
C LEU A 29 8.80 9.54 0.67
N GLU A 30 8.57 10.47 -0.25
CA GLU A 30 7.28 11.16 -0.37
C GLU A 30 6.35 10.36 -1.27
N ILE A 31 5.31 9.76 -0.71
CA ILE A 31 4.39 8.87 -1.41
C ILE A 31 2.99 9.46 -1.44
N VAL A 32 2.38 9.44 -2.60
CA VAL A 32 0.96 9.75 -2.79
C VAL A 32 0.20 8.43 -2.99
N ALA A 33 -0.84 8.24 -2.19
CA ALA A 33 -1.83 7.18 -2.38
C ALA A 33 -3.18 7.79 -2.77
N THR A 34 -3.96 7.11 -3.60
CA THR A 34 -5.23 7.65 -4.08
C THR A 34 -6.32 7.59 -3.03
N THR A 35 -6.61 6.40 -2.53
CA THR A 35 -7.71 6.12 -1.60
C THR A 35 -7.20 5.80 -0.20
N GLY A 36 -8.10 5.84 0.79
CA GLY A 36 -7.77 5.47 2.17
C GLY A 36 -7.25 4.04 2.32
N MET A 37 -7.82 3.08 1.57
CA MET A 37 -7.40 1.67 1.61
C MET A 37 -5.98 1.49 1.07
N VAL A 38 -5.66 2.17 -0.03
CA VAL A 38 -4.29 2.16 -0.61
C VAL A 38 -3.31 2.85 0.32
N ALA A 39 -3.71 4.00 0.91
CA ALA A 39 -2.86 4.72 1.85
C ALA A 39 -2.57 3.91 3.11
N ASP A 40 -3.55 3.14 3.59
CA ASP A 40 -3.38 2.30 4.77
C ASP A 40 -2.31 1.23 4.55
N ILE A 41 -2.48 0.36 3.55
CA ILE A 41 -1.49 -0.69 3.26
C ILE A 41 -0.12 -0.11 2.93
N THR A 42 -0.07 1.04 2.27
CA THR A 42 1.20 1.71 1.97
C THR A 42 1.91 2.17 3.23
N ARG A 43 1.19 2.78 4.20
CA ARG A 43 1.76 3.19 5.49
C ARG A 43 2.25 2.00 6.30
N GLN A 44 1.46 0.93 6.34
CA GLN A 44 1.82 -0.29 7.09
C GLN A 44 3.10 -0.91 6.55
N VAL A 45 3.28 -0.96 5.22
CA VAL A 45 4.48 -1.53 4.62
C VAL A 45 5.67 -0.59 4.71
N ALA A 46 5.48 0.69 4.42
CA ALA A 46 6.57 1.67 4.39
C ALA A 46 7.14 1.98 5.79
N GLY A 47 6.31 1.91 6.83
CA GLY A 47 6.71 2.26 8.19
C GLY A 47 7.23 3.69 8.28
N GLU A 48 8.38 3.88 8.94
CA GLU A 48 9.02 5.20 9.11
C GLU A 48 9.81 5.68 7.88
N HIS A 49 9.94 4.83 6.85
CA HIS A 49 10.76 5.12 5.67
C HIS A 49 10.01 5.92 4.59
N ALA A 50 8.72 6.25 4.80
CA ALA A 50 7.98 7.10 3.89
C ALA A 50 6.92 7.98 4.57
N ASN A 51 6.68 9.14 3.96
CA ASN A 51 5.55 10.01 4.24
C ASN A 51 4.44 9.72 3.23
N VAL A 52 3.30 9.19 3.69
CA VAL A 52 2.20 8.78 2.81
C VAL A 52 1.02 9.73 2.92
N VAL A 53 0.71 10.42 1.84
CA VAL A 53 -0.45 11.32 1.71
C VAL A 53 -1.54 10.62 0.90
N SER A 54 -2.78 10.62 1.43
CA SER A 54 -3.97 10.16 0.69
C SER A 54 -4.63 11.35 -0.03
N LEU A 55 -4.93 11.20 -1.32
CA LEU A 55 -5.64 12.23 -2.10
C LEU A 55 -7.12 12.29 -1.73
N MET A 56 -7.73 11.12 -1.56
CA MET A 56 -9.14 10.99 -1.25
C MET A 56 -9.31 10.73 0.24
N GLY A 57 -10.06 11.62 0.90
CA GLY A 57 -10.44 11.47 2.29
C GLY A 57 -11.64 10.56 2.47
N GLU A 58 -12.06 10.42 3.72
CA GLU A 58 -13.26 9.66 4.08
C GLU A 58 -14.50 10.20 3.35
N GLY A 59 -15.35 9.30 2.86
CA GLY A 59 -16.59 9.64 2.15
C GLY A 59 -16.41 10.13 0.71
N VAL A 60 -15.19 10.17 0.19
CA VAL A 60 -14.96 10.51 -1.22
C VAL A 60 -15.14 9.27 -2.08
N ASP A 61 -15.97 9.38 -3.11
CA ASP A 61 -16.22 8.33 -4.09
C ASP A 61 -15.09 8.28 -5.14
N PRO A 62 -14.30 7.19 -5.20
CA PRO A 62 -13.18 7.08 -6.12
C PRO A 62 -13.60 6.99 -7.60
N HIS A 63 -14.78 6.46 -7.89
CA HIS A 63 -15.29 6.36 -9.28
C HIS A 63 -15.54 7.75 -9.88
N LEU A 64 -16.02 8.68 -9.06
CA LEU A 64 -16.39 10.03 -9.49
C LEU A 64 -15.29 11.07 -9.27
N TYR A 65 -14.22 10.70 -8.55
CA TYR A 65 -13.19 11.66 -8.19
C TYR A 65 -12.47 12.25 -9.40
N LYS A 66 -12.48 13.57 -9.48
CA LYS A 66 -11.74 14.33 -10.48
C LYS A 66 -10.56 15.01 -9.82
N PRO A 67 -9.32 14.70 -10.23
CA PRO A 67 -8.14 15.30 -9.61
C PRO A 67 -8.13 16.81 -9.81
N THR A 68 -7.80 17.52 -8.76
CA THR A 68 -7.60 18.97 -8.77
C THR A 68 -6.20 19.32 -9.27
N ALA A 69 -5.94 20.61 -9.49
CA ALA A 69 -4.60 21.08 -9.79
C ALA A 69 -3.62 20.84 -8.61
N ALA A 70 -4.11 20.86 -7.37
CA ALA A 70 -3.32 20.53 -6.20
C ALA A 70 -2.92 19.06 -6.17
N ASP A 71 -3.85 18.14 -6.50
CA ASP A 71 -3.56 16.71 -6.59
C ASP A 71 -2.53 16.41 -7.67
N ALA A 72 -2.70 17.02 -8.86
CA ALA A 72 -1.73 16.87 -9.94
C ALA A 72 -0.33 17.34 -9.51
N LYS A 73 -0.25 18.44 -8.74
CA LYS A 73 1.02 18.94 -8.19
C LYS A 73 1.59 17.95 -7.17
N SER A 74 0.79 17.41 -6.25
CA SER A 74 1.22 16.41 -5.27
C SER A 74 1.76 15.17 -5.95
N ILE A 75 1.05 14.63 -6.95
CA ILE A 75 1.46 13.47 -7.75
C ILE A 75 2.81 13.72 -8.44
N VAL A 76 3.01 14.90 -9.05
CA VAL A 76 4.28 15.22 -9.73
C VAL A 76 5.43 15.44 -8.74
N SER A 77 5.13 15.92 -7.53
CA SER A 77 6.14 16.15 -6.50
C SER A 77 6.55 14.87 -5.74
N ALA A 78 5.69 13.85 -5.71
CA ALA A 78 5.95 12.60 -5.02
C ALA A 78 7.09 11.78 -5.68
N ASP A 79 7.75 10.93 -4.91
CA ASP A 79 8.68 9.92 -5.41
C ASP A 79 7.92 8.77 -6.04
N MET A 80 6.82 8.34 -5.40
CA MET A 80 5.96 7.26 -5.87
C MET A 80 4.48 7.62 -5.73
N VAL A 81 3.67 7.01 -6.60
CA VAL A 81 2.22 7.09 -6.55
C VAL A 81 1.63 5.68 -6.54
N PHE A 82 0.87 5.36 -5.50
CA PHE A 82 0.08 4.13 -5.43
C PHE A 82 -1.40 4.42 -5.68
N TYR A 83 -2.03 3.59 -6.49
CA TYR A 83 -3.47 3.64 -6.74
C TYR A 83 -4.07 2.23 -6.73
N SER A 84 -5.39 2.11 -6.59
CA SER A 84 -6.02 0.79 -6.50
C SER A 84 -5.80 -0.03 -7.76
N GLY A 85 -6.12 0.52 -8.91
CA GLY A 85 -6.15 -0.21 -10.18
C GLY A 85 -7.54 -0.73 -10.51
N LEU A 86 -7.63 -1.67 -11.47
CA LEU A 86 -8.89 -2.27 -11.93
C LEU A 86 -9.95 -1.24 -12.33
N MET A 87 -9.54 -0.08 -12.80
CA MET A 87 -10.39 1.05 -13.19
C MET A 87 -11.16 1.73 -12.05
N LEU A 88 -10.84 1.47 -10.78
CA LEU A 88 -11.48 2.16 -9.64
C LEU A 88 -11.38 3.67 -9.79
N GLU A 89 -10.17 4.18 -10.06
CA GLU A 89 -9.90 5.60 -10.28
C GLU A 89 -9.90 5.97 -11.77
N GLY A 90 -10.88 5.48 -12.52
CA GLY A 90 -10.90 5.61 -13.98
C GLY A 90 -10.76 7.04 -14.50
N ARG A 91 -11.30 8.03 -13.77
CA ARG A 91 -11.19 9.46 -14.10
C ARG A 91 -9.80 10.06 -13.83
N MET A 92 -8.91 9.34 -13.16
CA MET A 92 -7.53 9.76 -12.93
C MET A 92 -6.53 9.20 -13.94
N THR A 93 -6.95 8.31 -14.85
CA THR A 93 -6.07 7.62 -15.81
C THR A 93 -5.15 8.59 -16.57
N ASP A 94 -5.69 9.68 -17.08
CA ASP A 94 -4.90 10.69 -17.80
C ASP A 94 -3.82 11.33 -16.90
N THR A 95 -4.11 11.51 -15.62
CA THR A 95 -3.17 12.08 -14.65
C THR A 95 -2.04 11.09 -14.38
N PHE A 96 -2.35 9.82 -14.23
CA PHE A 96 -1.36 8.76 -14.05
C PHE A 96 -0.44 8.60 -15.26
N VAL A 97 -1.02 8.60 -16.47
CA VAL A 97 -0.23 8.54 -17.71
C VAL A 97 0.70 9.74 -17.84
N LYS A 98 0.25 10.95 -17.50
CA LYS A 98 1.11 12.14 -17.50
C LYS A 98 2.23 12.04 -16.47
N ALA A 99 1.95 11.60 -15.26
CA ALA A 99 2.96 11.40 -14.22
C ALA A 99 4.02 10.37 -14.64
N SER A 100 3.60 9.23 -15.18
CA SER A 100 4.51 8.21 -15.70
C SER A 100 5.40 8.74 -16.84
N ARG A 101 4.87 9.55 -17.74
CA ARG A 101 5.65 10.21 -18.82
C ARG A 101 6.69 11.21 -18.28
N LEU A 102 6.47 11.73 -17.09
CA LEU A 102 7.42 12.60 -16.38
C LEU A 102 8.45 11.78 -15.55
N GLY A 103 8.43 10.44 -15.70
CA GLY A 103 9.36 9.56 -15.02
C GLY A 103 8.97 9.21 -13.58
N LYS A 104 7.73 9.52 -13.16
CA LYS A 104 7.25 9.14 -11.83
C LYS A 104 6.86 7.66 -11.81
N VAL A 105 7.14 7.01 -10.69
CA VAL A 105 6.68 5.65 -10.42
C VAL A 105 5.20 5.72 -10.04
N VAL A 106 4.34 5.18 -10.89
CA VAL A 106 2.90 5.10 -10.68
C VAL A 106 2.50 3.64 -10.72
N PHE A 107 2.05 3.09 -9.59
CA PHE A 107 1.90 1.65 -9.43
C PHE A 107 0.50 1.28 -8.91
N PRO A 108 -0.24 0.38 -9.63
CA PRO A 108 -1.50 -0.16 -9.16
C PRO A 108 -1.23 -1.27 -8.13
N VAL A 109 -1.78 -1.13 -6.93
CA VAL A 109 -1.52 -2.12 -5.87
C VAL A 109 -2.17 -3.48 -6.15
N THR A 110 -3.14 -3.54 -7.05
CA THR A 110 -3.81 -4.77 -7.47
C THR A 110 -3.06 -5.55 -8.57
N GLU A 111 -1.93 -5.02 -9.07
CA GLU A 111 -1.19 -5.58 -10.22
C GLU A 111 -0.72 -7.04 -10.01
N LEU A 112 -0.44 -7.40 -8.76
CA LEU A 112 0.06 -8.74 -8.42
C LEU A 112 -1.03 -9.65 -7.83
N ILE A 113 -2.28 -9.23 -7.81
CA ILE A 113 -3.39 -10.10 -7.39
C ILE A 113 -3.64 -11.14 -8.48
N GLU A 114 -3.61 -12.41 -8.09
CA GLU A 114 -3.88 -13.50 -9.04
C GLU A 114 -5.29 -13.38 -9.62
N GLU A 115 -5.43 -13.53 -10.94
CA GLU A 115 -6.72 -13.42 -11.63
C GLU A 115 -7.81 -14.33 -11.05
N THR A 116 -7.43 -15.48 -10.47
CA THR A 116 -8.35 -16.40 -9.79
C THR A 116 -9.08 -15.80 -8.60
N TYR A 117 -8.55 -14.71 -8.03
CA TYR A 117 -9.20 -13.94 -6.97
C TYR A 117 -10.09 -12.82 -7.50
N LEU A 118 -9.94 -12.45 -8.78
CA LEU A 118 -10.71 -11.35 -9.35
C LEU A 118 -12.10 -11.82 -9.78
N LEU A 119 -13.08 -10.93 -9.64
CA LEU A 119 -14.44 -11.12 -10.12
C LEU A 119 -14.62 -10.34 -11.42
N GLU A 120 -15.19 -10.97 -12.43
CA GLU A 120 -15.62 -10.24 -13.63
C GLU A 120 -16.74 -9.27 -13.27
N SER A 121 -16.69 -8.09 -13.87
CA SER A 121 -17.78 -7.13 -13.73
C SER A 121 -18.98 -7.58 -14.57
N PRO A 122 -20.15 -7.82 -14.00
CA PRO A 122 -21.34 -8.18 -14.76
C PRO A 122 -21.83 -7.04 -15.66
N GLU A 123 -21.41 -5.81 -15.40
CA GLU A 123 -21.86 -4.60 -16.12
C GLU A 123 -20.89 -4.18 -17.23
N PHE A 124 -19.60 -4.56 -17.10
CA PHE A 124 -18.53 -4.16 -18.02
C PHE A 124 -17.77 -5.40 -18.49
N GLU A 125 -18.24 -6.03 -19.56
CA GLU A 125 -17.60 -7.20 -20.14
C GLU A 125 -16.11 -6.94 -20.42
N GLY A 126 -15.25 -7.85 -19.97
CA GLY A 126 -13.78 -7.74 -20.09
C GLY A 126 -13.10 -6.84 -19.05
N HIS A 127 -13.83 -6.40 -18.03
CA HIS A 127 -13.28 -5.68 -16.89
C HIS A 127 -13.54 -6.42 -15.57
N TRP A 128 -12.63 -6.23 -14.63
CA TRP A 128 -12.77 -6.76 -13.29
C TRP A 128 -13.57 -5.80 -12.39
N ASP A 129 -14.31 -6.37 -11.43
CA ASP A 129 -14.86 -5.61 -10.31
C ASP A 129 -13.71 -5.00 -9.51
N PRO A 130 -13.64 -3.68 -9.32
CA PRO A 130 -12.49 -3.04 -8.68
C PRO A 130 -12.48 -3.15 -7.15
N HIS A 131 -13.56 -3.63 -6.51
CA HIS A 131 -13.77 -3.59 -5.07
C HIS A 131 -13.08 -4.75 -4.31
N VAL A 132 -11.90 -5.16 -4.78
CA VAL A 132 -11.17 -6.35 -4.30
C VAL A 132 -10.76 -6.26 -2.82
N TRP A 133 -10.63 -5.07 -2.24
CA TRP A 133 -10.31 -4.89 -0.82
C TRP A 133 -11.38 -5.42 0.12
N MET A 134 -12.57 -5.70 -0.38
CA MET A 134 -13.66 -6.30 0.38
C MET A 134 -13.44 -7.79 0.68
N ASP A 135 -12.53 -8.45 -0.04
CA ASP A 135 -11.97 -9.76 0.32
C ASP A 135 -10.59 -9.58 0.95
N VAL A 136 -10.51 -9.69 2.27
CA VAL A 136 -9.28 -9.45 3.02
C VAL A 136 -8.14 -10.37 2.57
N SER A 137 -8.46 -11.62 2.16
CA SER A 137 -7.45 -12.56 1.69
C SER A 137 -6.85 -12.14 0.34
N ALA A 138 -7.68 -11.65 -0.59
CA ALA A 138 -7.22 -11.08 -1.84
C ALA A 138 -6.44 -9.78 -1.61
N TRP A 139 -6.92 -8.90 -0.73
CA TRP A 139 -6.25 -7.64 -0.41
C TRP A 139 -4.87 -7.82 0.23
N SER A 140 -4.65 -8.94 0.94
CA SER A 140 -3.32 -9.27 1.46
C SER A 140 -2.25 -9.43 0.37
N GLN A 141 -2.64 -9.69 -0.89
CA GLN A 141 -1.72 -9.74 -2.03
C GLN A 141 -1.32 -8.33 -2.48
N ALA A 142 -2.22 -7.34 -2.34
CA ALA A 142 -1.90 -5.93 -2.60
C ALA A 142 -0.82 -5.40 -1.64
N VAL A 143 -0.81 -5.87 -0.39
CA VAL A 143 0.27 -5.57 0.58
C VAL A 143 1.63 -6.02 0.06
N GLN A 144 1.69 -7.23 -0.51
CA GLN A 144 2.92 -7.75 -1.12
C GLN A 144 3.33 -6.92 -2.35
N ALA A 145 2.37 -6.47 -3.16
CA ALA A 145 2.64 -5.64 -4.32
C ALA A 145 3.28 -4.30 -3.93
N VAL A 146 2.79 -3.67 -2.85
CA VAL A 146 3.40 -2.46 -2.29
C VAL A 146 4.85 -2.71 -1.85
N ALA A 147 5.12 -3.80 -1.13
CA ALA A 147 6.48 -4.13 -0.69
C ALA A 147 7.44 -4.35 -1.88
N VAL A 148 6.98 -5.04 -2.93
CA VAL A 148 7.77 -5.25 -4.15
C VAL A 148 8.11 -3.92 -4.83
N ALA A 149 7.13 -3.02 -4.93
CA ALA A 149 7.34 -1.70 -5.54
C ALA A 149 8.30 -0.84 -4.72
N LEU A 150 8.14 -0.79 -3.39
CA LEU A 150 9.04 -0.07 -2.49
C LEU A 150 10.47 -0.62 -2.53
N CYS A 151 10.64 -1.94 -2.47
CA CYS A 151 11.96 -2.58 -2.57
C CYS A 151 12.71 -2.24 -3.86
N LYS A 152 11.97 -2.00 -4.95
CA LYS A 152 12.57 -1.64 -6.24
C LYS A 152 13.10 -0.22 -6.25
N GLU A 153 12.36 0.71 -5.65
CA GLU A 153 12.69 2.14 -5.66
C GLU A 153 13.64 2.52 -4.51
N ASP A 154 13.54 1.82 -3.38
CA ASP A 154 14.38 2.00 -2.19
C ASP A 154 14.93 0.66 -1.70
N PRO A 155 15.98 0.14 -2.37
CA PRO A 155 16.60 -1.14 -2.02
C PRO A 155 17.26 -1.15 -0.63
N GLU A 156 17.62 0.01 -0.09
CA GLU A 156 18.29 0.12 1.21
C GLU A 156 17.38 -0.36 2.34
N HIS A 157 16.08 -0.05 2.28
CA HIS A 157 15.10 -0.41 3.30
C HIS A 157 14.25 -1.64 2.92
N CYS A 158 14.61 -2.37 1.86
CA CYS A 158 13.81 -3.47 1.33
C CYS A 158 13.49 -4.56 2.37
N GLU A 159 14.42 -4.91 3.26
CA GLU A 159 14.15 -5.92 4.29
C GLU A 159 13.10 -5.43 5.29
N ALA A 160 13.14 -4.16 5.70
CA ALA A 160 12.11 -3.58 6.55
C ALA A 160 10.73 -3.62 5.89
N TYR A 161 10.64 -3.28 4.60
CA TYR A 161 9.38 -3.37 3.84
C TYR A 161 8.82 -4.79 3.78
N LYS A 162 9.67 -5.80 3.60
CA LYS A 162 9.25 -7.21 3.60
C LYS A 162 8.75 -7.67 4.97
N GLU A 163 9.48 -7.33 6.03
CA GLU A 163 9.10 -7.66 7.40
C GLU A 163 7.78 -7.01 7.78
N ASN A 164 7.60 -5.73 7.47
CA ASN A 164 6.35 -5.00 7.70
C ASN A 164 5.19 -5.61 6.90
N ALA A 165 5.42 -5.93 5.62
CA ALA A 165 4.41 -6.55 4.78
C ALA A 165 3.98 -7.92 5.31
N GLU A 166 4.92 -8.75 5.76
CA GLU A 166 4.62 -10.05 6.36
C GLU A 166 3.83 -9.90 7.66
N ALA A 167 4.24 -8.98 8.54
CA ALA A 167 3.54 -8.70 9.79
C ALA A 167 2.10 -8.26 9.52
N TYR A 168 1.89 -7.30 8.64
CA TYR A 168 0.57 -6.79 8.33
C TYR A 168 -0.32 -7.81 7.61
N ARG A 169 0.23 -8.63 6.72
CA ARG A 169 -0.50 -9.74 6.10
C ARG A 169 -0.97 -10.76 7.13
N ASN A 170 -0.19 -11.04 8.17
CA ASN A 170 -0.62 -11.89 9.27
C ASN A 170 -1.79 -11.28 10.04
N GLU A 171 -1.79 -9.96 10.29
CA GLU A 171 -2.92 -9.26 10.90
C GLU A 171 -4.17 -9.33 10.01
N LEU A 172 -4.03 -9.16 8.71
CA LEU A 172 -5.13 -9.30 7.75
C LEU A 172 -5.70 -10.73 7.75
N MET A 173 -4.88 -11.77 7.90
CA MET A 173 -5.40 -13.14 8.00
C MET A 173 -6.21 -13.37 9.29
N VAL A 174 -5.82 -12.75 10.40
CA VAL A 174 -6.62 -12.75 11.64
C VAL A 174 -7.97 -12.04 11.42
N LEU A 175 -7.97 -10.91 10.69
CA LEU A 175 -9.18 -10.20 10.33
C LEU A 175 -10.08 -11.02 9.41
N HIS A 176 -9.49 -11.72 8.43
CA HIS A 176 -10.21 -12.62 7.53
C HIS A 176 -10.95 -13.72 8.30
N GLU A 177 -10.26 -14.40 9.23
CA GLU A 177 -10.86 -15.43 10.09
C GLU A 177 -11.96 -14.85 10.98
N TYR A 178 -11.75 -13.66 11.55
CA TYR A 178 -12.77 -12.96 12.33
C TYR A 178 -14.02 -12.70 11.49
N ALA A 179 -13.88 -12.25 10.25
CA ALA A 179 -14.99 -11.99 9.34
C ALA A 179 -15.74 -13.29 8.99
N LEU A 180 -15.01 -14.38 8.71
CA LEU A 180 -15.60 -15.70 8.46
C LEU A 180 -16.47 -16.16 9.64
N VAL A 181 -15.94 -16.10 10.85
CA VAL A 181 -16.66 -16.53 12.06
C VAL A 181 -17.88 -15.60 12.32
N SER A 182 -17.68 -14.30 12.14
CA SER A 182 -18.73 -13.30 12.41
C SER A 182 -19.91 -13.49 11.45
N VAL A 183 -19.67 -13.64 10.16
CA VAL A 183 -20.74 -13.88 9.17
C VAL A 183 -21.35 -15.27 9.35
N ALA A 184 -20.54 -16.28 9.70
CA ALA A 184 -21.06 -17.62 9.96
C ALA A 184 -22.01 -17.69 11.17
N SER A 185 -21.95 -16.71 12.09
CA SER A 185 -22.88 -16.62 13.23
C SER A 185 -24.29 -16.21 12.84
N ILE A 186 -24.48 -15.60 11.65
CA ILE A 186 -25.79 -15.25 11.11
C ILE A 186 -26.43 -16.51 10.53
N PRO A 187 -27.73 -16.83 10.82
CA PRO A 187 -28.43 -17.92 10.17
C PRO A 187 -28.36 -17.81 8.64
N LYS A 188 -28.11 -18.93 7.95
CA LYS A 188 -27.86 -18.93 6.49
C LYS A 188 -28.95 -18.23 5.69
N GLU A 189 -30.20 -18.40 6.08
CA GLU A 189 -31.38 -17.79 5.45
C GLU A 189 -31.50 -16.28 5.70
N GLN A 190 -30.67 -15.72 6.56
CA GLN A 190 -30.63 -14.28 6.89
C GLN A 190 -29.34 -13.62 6.36
N ARG A 191 -28.45 -14.38 5.70
CA ARG A 191 -27.19 -13.85 5.14
C ARG A 191 -27.45 -13.13 3.82
N VAL A 192 -28.12 -12.00 3.90
CA VAL A 192 -28.39 -11.12 2.76
C VAL A 192 -27.94 -9.71 3.15
N LEU A 193 -27.09 -9.10 2.32
CA LEU A 193 -26.60 -7.75 2.45
C LEU A 193 -27.14 -6.91 1.29
N ILE A 194 -27.98 -5.93 1.59
CA ILE A 194 -28.52 -4.99 0.60
C ILE A 194 -27.77 -3.67 0.75
N THR A 195 -27.16 -3.21 -0.35
CA THR A 195 -26.32 -2.01 -0.37
C THR A 195 -26.82 -1.02 -1.43
N ALA A 196 -26.54 0.26 -1.20
CA ALA A 196 -26.89 1.29 -2.19
C ALA A 196 -26.04 1.15 -3.46
N HIS A 197 -24.76 0.80 -3.31
CA HIS A 197 -23.79 0.61 -4.39
C HIS A 197 -23.25 -0.82 -4.35
N ASP A 198 -23.06 -1.43 -5.52
CA ASP A 198 -22.61 -2.82 -5.67
C ASP A 198 -21.09 -2.95 -5.51
N ALA A 199 -20.60 -2.75 -4.29
CA ALA A 199 -19.18 -2.79 -3.94
C ALA A 199 -18.79 -4.00 -3.07
N PHE A 200 -19.72 -4.91 -2.76
CA PHE A 200 -19.53 -5.95 -1.76
C PHE A 200 -19.49 -7.38 -2.33
N ASN A 201 -19.37 -7.54 -3.64
CA ASN A 201 -19.37 -8.87 -4.28
C ASN A 201 -18.21 -9.76 -3.79
N TYR A 202 -17.02 -9.17 -3.64
CA TYR A 202 -15.88 -9.88 -3.05
C TYR A 202 -16.13 -10.30 -1.60
N PHE A 203 -16.75 -9.44 -0.80
CA PHE A 203 -17.16 -9.77 0.56
C PHE A 203 -18.17 -10.91 0.58
N GLY A 204 -19.17 -10.83 -0.30
CA GLY A 204 -20.19 -11.87 -0.47
C GLY A 204 -19.59 -13.22 -0.76
N ARG A 205 -18.68 -13.27 -1.73
CA ARG A 205 -17.96 -14.49 -2.11
C ARG A 205 -17.08 -15.03 -0.98
N ALA A 206 -16.28 -14.17 -0.37
CA ALA A 206 -15.30 -14.58 0.64
C ALA A 206 -15.95 -15.10 1.92
N TYR A 207 -17.07 -14.51 2.34
CA TYR A 207 -17.68 -14.76 3.65
C TYR A 207 -19.04 -15.46 3.60
N GLY A 208 -19.54 -15.76 2.41
CA GLY A 208 -20.76 -16.56 2.23
C GLY A 208 -22.03 -15.80 2.62
N ILE A 209 -22.15 -14.54 2.19
CA ILE A 209 -23.36 -13.72 2.29
C ILE A 209 -23.83 -13.32 0.90
N GLU A 210 -25.13 -13.35 0.66
CA GLU A 210 -25.73 -12.87 -0.59
C GLU A 210 -25.67 -11.34 -0.62
N VAL A 211 -25.17 -10.77 -1.72
CA VAL A 211 -25.09 -9.33 -1.90
C VAL A 211 -26.08 -8.87 -2.97
N VAL A 212 -26.83 -7.83 -2.69
CA VAL A 212 -27.77 -7.19 -3.60
C VAL A 212 -27.46 -5.69 -3.63
N GLY A 213 -26.77 -5.24 -4.66
CA GLY A 213 -26.57 -3.82 -4.95
C GLY A 213 -27.83 -3.23 -5.59
N ILE A 214 -28.29 -2.06 -5.11
CA ILE A 214 -29.41 -1.34 -5.75
C ILE A 214 -28.93 -0.54 -6.93
N GLN A 215 -27.74 0.05 -6.81
CA GLN A 215 -26.99 0.77 -7.86
C GLN A 215 -25.84 -0.10 -8.32
N GLY A 216 -25.47 -0.03 -9.59
CA GLY A 216 -24.41 -0.87 -10.16
C GLY A 216 -23.00 -0.65 -9.58
N LEU A 217 -22.01 -1.31 -10.18
CA LEU A 217 -20.59 -1.24 -9.77
C LEU A 217 -19.99 0.15 -9.97
N SER A 218 -20.49 0.93 -10.92
CA SER A 218 -20.15 2.34 -11.07
C SER A 218 -21.25 3.21 -10.50
N THR A 219 -20.85 4.29 -9.86
CA THR A 219 -21.77 5.32 -9.35
C THR A 219 -22.09 6.40 -10.40
N GLU A 220 -21.62 6.20 -11.66
CA GLU A 220 -21.87 7.10 -12.81
C GLU A 220 -23.30 7.02 -13.35
#